data_0db6d8fd9259dfd91812d9e1bfd0f992
#
_entry.id   0db6d8fd9259dfd91812d9e1bfd0f992
#
_cell.length_a   1.000
_cell.length_b   1.000
_cell.length_c   1.000
_cell.angle_alpha   90.00
_cell.angle_beta   90.00
_cell.angle_gamma   90.00
#
_symmetry.space_group_name_H-M   'P 1'
#
loop_
_entity.id
_entity.type
_entity.pdbx_description
1 polymer ?
#
loop_
_entity_poly.entity_id
_entity_poly.type
_entity_poly.pdbx_seq_one_letter_code
_entity_poly.pdbx_strand_id
1 'polypeptide(L)'
;MSVLPNSERFNRGGMSSGELVARINQSGAKAVLMVTILKGNPHELRIISGEGTIQLSALLESVQLRREIQPSQGPRINGLLEIVIGSSPSVQTKQVAEMMSSLLEVPLKVSENVVPVGEQGVNRAIMRFVDLPQGRLIWTHHHAYDGVEIGPRIRVLSVRRLVSNES
;
A
#
# COMPACT_ATOMS: atom_id res chain seq x y z
N MET A 1 11.10 -3.51 10.27
CA MET A 1 11.27 -3.64 8.82
C MET A 1 9.96 -3.21 8.16
N SER A 2 9.96 -2.19 7.35
CA SER A 2 8.75 -1.66 6.72
C SER A 2 9.01 -1.34 5.24
N VAL A 3 8.10 -1.78 4.39
CA VAL A 3 8.03 -1.34 2.98
C VAL A 3 7.37 0.04 2.86
N LEU A 4 6.75 0.53 3.94
CA LEU A 4 6.16 1.85 4.00
C LEU A 4 7.12 2.81 4.70
N PRO A 5 7.65 3.83 4.01
CA PRO A 5 8.54 4.81 4.62
C PRO A 5 7.78 5.67 5.65
N ASN A 6 8.50 6.11 6.68
CA ASN A 6 8.00 7.03 7.70
C ASN A 6 6.65 6.61 8.30
N SER A 7 6.46 5.30 8.52
CA SER A 7 5.22 4.76 9.08
C SER A 7 5.41 4.20 10.48
N GLU A 8 4.43 4.42 11.33
CA GLU A 8 4.31 3.82 12.65
C GLU A 8 3.12 2.86 12.69
N ARG A 9 3.32 1.69 13.27
CA ARG A 9 2.25 0.71 13.45
C ARG A 9 1.65 0.80 14.84
N PHE A 10 0.33 0.78 14.92
CA PHE A 10 -0.39 0.61 16.18
C PHE A 10 -1.66 -0.24 15.99
N ASN A 11 -2.15 -0.79 17.08
CA ASN A 11 -3.42 -1.52 17.09
C ASN A 11 -4.53 -0.56 17.48
N ARG A 12 -5.56 -0.45 16.64
CA ARG A 12 -6.71 0.40 16.93
C ARG A 12 -7.48 -0.07 18.17
N GLY A 13 -7.61 -1.39 18.36
CA GLY A 13 -8.42 -1.94 19.44
C GLY A 13 -9.84 -1.40 19.42
N GLY A 14 -10.35 -0.95 20.57
CA GLY A 14 -11.65 -0.32 20.74
C GLY A 14 -11.67 1.19 20.51
N MET A 15 -10.62 1.77 19.92
CA MET A 15 -10.50 3.22 19.68
C MET A 15 -11.63 3.73 18.80
N SER A 16 -12.31 4.79 19.23
CA SER A 16 -13.32 5.49 18.45
C SER A 16 -12.73 6.25 17.27
N SER A 17 -13.56 6.70 16.35
CA SER A 17 -13.10 7.54 15.22
C SER A 17 -12.48 8.85 15.68
N GLY A 18 -13.03 9.48 16.72
CA GLY A 18 -12.48 10.72 17.30
C GLY A 18 -11.12 10.51 17.94
N GLU A 19 -10.90 9.43 18.67
CA GLU A 19 -9.61 9.07 19.25
C GLU A 19 -8.58 8.74 18.16
N LEU A 20 -9.01 8.10 17.07
CA LEU A 20 -8.15 7.85 15.92
C LEU A 20 -7.68 9.16 15.28
N VAL A 21 -8.59 10.10 15.03
CA VAL A 21 -8.26 11.45 14.49
C VAL A 21 -7.30 12.19 15.42
N ALA A 22 -7.57 12.17 16.72
CA ALA A 22 -6.68 12.80 17.70
C ALA A 22 -5.27 12.21 17.65
N ARG A 23 -5.15 10.88 17.53
CA ARG A 23 -3.85 10.21 17.41
C ARG A 23 -3.12 10.55 16.12
N ILE A 24 -3.83 10.61 14.98
CA ILE A 24 -3.26 11.04 13.71
C ILE A 24 -2.65 12.45 13.86
N ASN A 25 -3.42 13.36 14.40
CA ASN A 25 -2.98 14.75 14.60
C ASN A 25 -1.79 14.86 15.55
N GLN A 26 -1.79 14.13 16.65
CA GLN A 26 -0.67 14.09 17.61
C GLN A 26 0.61 13.52 16.99
N SER A 27 0.50 12.52 16.13
CA SER A 27 1.67 11.94 15.45
C SER A 27 2.20 12.79 14.30
N GLY A 28 1.46 13.79 13.84
CA GLY A 28 1.78 14.57 12.64
C GLY A 28 1.66 13.77 11.34
N ALA A 29 0.98 12.61 11.38
CA ALA A 29 0.79 11.78 10.21
C ALA A 29 -0.17 12.42 9.21
N LYS A 30 0.10 12.26 7.92
CA LYS A 30 -0.76 12.77 6.84
C LYS A 30 -2.03 11.94 6.68
N ALA A 31 -1.93 10.65 6.95
CA ALA A 31 -3.04 9.70 6.80
C ALA A 31 -2.79 8.43 7.61
N VAL A 32 -3.84 7.63 7.73
CA VAL A 32 -3.79 6.28 8.28
C VAL A 32 -4.16 5.27 7.22
N LEU A 33 -3.34 4.22 7.12
CA LEU A 33 -3.66 3.01 6.40
C LEU A 33 -4.26 2.00 7.39
N MET A 34 -5.57 1.82 7.34
CA MET A 34 -6.28 0.95 8.28
C MET A 34 -6.69 -0.36 7.60
N VAL A 35 -6.33 -1.48 8.22
CA VAL A 35 -6.77 -2.81 7.78
C VAL A 35 -7.82 -3.32 8.75
N THR A 36 -9.00 -3.67 8.23
CA THR A 36 -10.05 -4.33 9.00
C THR A 36 -9.96 -5.84 8.86
N ILE A 37 -10.37 -6.54 9.89
CA ILE A 37 -10.33 -8.01 9.96
C ILE A 37 -11.76 -8.54 9.99
N LEU A 38 -12.05 -9.54 9.18
CA LEU A 38 -13.30 -10.28 9.20
C LEU A 38 -12.99 -11.78 9.34
N LYS A 39 -13.55 -12.43 10.36
CA LYS A 39 -13.31 -13.86 10.64
C LYS A 39 -11.83 -14.25 10.67
N GLY A 40 -11.00 -13.36 11.24
CA GLY A 40 -9.55 -13.59 11.39
C GLY A 40 -8.70 -13.25 10.17
N ASN A 41 -9.30 -12.87 9.04
CA ASN A 41 -8.58 -12.52 7.82
C ASN A 41 -8.68 -11.03 7.50
N PRO A 42 -7.64 -10.42 6.90
CA PRO A 42 -7.72 -9.07 6.35
C PRO A 42 -8.87 -8.99 5.34
N HIS A 43 -9.76 -8.02 5.53
CA HIS A 43 -10.99 -7.90 4.74
C HIS A 43 -11.03 -6.63 3.91
N GLU A 44 -10.70 -5.50 4.51
CA GLU A 44 -10.75 -4.20 3.87
C GLU A 44 -9.56 -3.35 4.30
N LEU A 45 -9.06 -2.58 3.35
CA LEU A 45 -8.01 -1.60 3.58
C LEU A 45 -8.58 -0.22 3.30
N ARG A 46 -8.43 0.71 4.24
CA ARG A 46 -8.90 2.09 4.11
C ARG A 46 -7.75 3.07 4.26
N ILE A 47 -7.75 4.08 3.42
CA ILE A 47 -6.91 5.27 3.60
C ILE A 47 -7.79 6.37 4.19
N ILE A 48 -7.40 6.84 5.37
CA ILE A 48 -8.15 7.84 6.14
C ILE A 48 -7.26 9.06 6.29
N SER A 49 -7.77 10.25 5.93
CA SER A 49 -7.05 11.51 6.08
C SER A 49 -6.85 11.91 7.55
N GLY A 50 -5.99 12.89 7.80
CA GLY A 50 -5.80 13.48 9.13
C GLY A 50 -7.08 14.07 9.75
N GLU A 51 -8.07 14.37 8.92
CA GLU A 51 -9.38 14.90 9.33
C GLU A 51 -10.41 13.79 9.63
N GLY A 52 -10.03 12.51 9.42
CA GLY A 52 -10.90 11.35 9.65
C GLY A 52 -11.78 10.96 8.47
N THR A 53 -11.57 11.56 7.30
CA THR A 53 -12.32 11.24 6.09
C THR A 53 -11.71 10.03 5.39
N ILE A 54 -12.54 9.05 5.04
CA ILE A 54 -12.10 7.91 4.23
C ILE A 54 -11.91 8.38 2.79
N GLN A 55 -10.70 8.35 2.30
CA GLN A 55 -10.35 8.79 0.95
C GLN A 55 -10.40 7.64 -0.06
N LEU A 56 -10.08 6.42 0.39
CA LEU A 56 -10.07 5.22 -0.42
C LEU A 56 -10.41 4.01 0.43
N SER A 57 -11.18 3.10 -0.14
CA SER A 57 -11.50 1.80 0.44
C SER A 57 -11.24 0.72 -0.59
N ALA A 58 -10.50 -0.32 -0.21
CA ALA A 58 -10.19 -1.48 -1.03
C ALA A 58 -10.67 -2.75 -0.34
N LEU A 59 -11.56 -3.50 -1.00
CA LEU A 59 -11.99 -4.80 -0.53
C LEU A 59 -10.92 -5.84 -0.91
N LEU A 60 -10.47 -6.62 0.07
CA LEU A 60 -9.35 -7.55 -0.10
C LEU A 60 -9.86 -8.96 -0.41
N GLU A 61 -9.23 -9.61 -1.38
CA GLU A 61 -9.44 -11.03 -1.68
C GLU A 61 -8.50 -11.90 -0.83
N SER A 62 -7.22 -11.53 -0.80
CA SER A 62 -6.22 -12.25 -0.01
C SER A 62 -5.00 -11.37 0.29
N VAL A 63 -4.31 -11.73 1.35
CA VAL A 63 -3.02 -11.14 1.72
C VAL A 63 -2.04 -12.26 2.02
N GLN A 64 -0.91 -12.27 1.32
CA GLN A 64 0.22 -13.15 1.60
C GLN A 64 1.34 -12.33 2.23
N LEU A 65 1.75 -12.74 3.40
CA LEU A 65 2.83 -12.06 4.12
C LEU A 65 4.19 -12.40 3.51
N ARG A 66 5.19 -11.59 3.82
CA ARG A 66 6.56 -11.79 3.33
C ARG A 66 7.08 -13.21 3.58
N ARG A 67 6.85 -13.75 4.78
CA ARG A 67 7.28 -15.10 5.15
C ARG A 67 6.65 -16.22 4.30
N GLU A 68 5.51 -15.94 3.67
CA GLU A 68 4.79 -16.88 2.80
C GLU A 68 5.26 -16.81 1.35
N ILE A 69 5.79 -15.65 0.93
CA ILE A 69 6.33 -15.43 -0.42
C ILE A 69 7.81 -15.77 -0.48
N GLN A 70 8.55 -15.37 0.53
CA GLN A 70 9.98 -15.58 0.65
C GLN A 70 10.31 -16.18 2.04
N PRO A 71 10.24 -17.52 2.17
CA PRO A 71 10.45 -18.20 3.46
C PRO A 71 11.86 -18.02 4.04
N SER A 72 12.87 -17.85 3.19
CA SER A 72 14.24 -17.55 3.63
C SER A 72 14.33 -16.11 4.17
N GLN A 73 15.22 -15.88 5.12
CA GLN A 73 15.52 -14.53 5.60
C GLN A 73 16.17 -13.72 4.48
N GLY A 74 15.32 -13.00 3.75
CA GLY A 74 15.77 -12.07 2.73
C GLY A 74 16.37 -10.79 3.33
N PRO A 75 16.86 -9.87 2.49
CA PRO A 75 17.49 -8.63 2.93
C PRO A 75 16.53 -7.79 3.79
N ARG A 76 17.10 -7.05 4.71
CA ARG A 76 16.34 -6.09 5.52
C ARG A 76 15.92 -4.93 4.63
N ILE A 77 14.61 -4.75 4.49
CA ILE A 77 14.05 -3.65 3.69
C ILE A 77 13.82 -2.43 4.59
N ASN A 78 14.25 -1.29 4.11
CA ASN A 78 14.13 -0.02 4.79
C ASN A 78 13.58 1.05 3.83
N GLY A 79 12.27 1.07 3.69
CA GLY A 79 11.54 2.05 2.90
C GLY A 79 11.24 1.62 1.45
N LEU A 80 10.69 2.57 0.72
CA LEU A 80 10.21 2.41 -0.65
C LEU A 80 11.02 3.31 -1.58
N LEU A 81 11.37 2.80 -2.75
CA LEU A 81 12.10 3.57 -3.76
C LEU A 81 11.14 4.24 -4.75
N GLU A 82 10.23 3.48 -5.31
CA GLU A 82 9.28 3.93 -6.32
C GLU A 82 8.03 3.05 -6.35
N ILE A 83 6.97 3.56 -6.98
CA ILE A 83 5.75 2.83 -7.31
C ILE A 83 5.71 2.62 -8.81
N VAL A 84 5.34 1.43 -9.26
CA VAL A 84 5.29 1.05 -10.68
C VAL A 84 3.89 0.62 -11.08
N ILE A 85 3.41 1.14 -12.19
CA ILE A 85 2.18 0.72 -12.89
C ILE A 85 2.46 0.50 -14.36
N GLY A 86 1.63 -0.30 -15.04
CA GLY A 86 1.71 -0.50 -16.49
C GLY A 86 1.33 0.75 -17.29
N SER A 87 1.48 0.70 -18.60
CA SER A 87 1.21 1.82 -19.51
C SER A 87 -0.29 2.12 -19.70
N SER A 88 -1.14 1.15 -19.47
CA SER A 88 -2.61 1.26 -19.63
C SER A 88 -3.34 0.73 -18.39
N PRO A 89 -3.14 1.34 -17.22
CA PRO A 89 -3.78 0.89 -15.99
C PRO A 89 -5.28 1.19 -16.01
N SER A 90 -6.06 0.37 -15.30
CA SER A 90 -7.45 0.70 -15.00
C SER A 90 -7.54 1.99 -14.17
N VAL A 91 -8.72 2.60 -14.15
CA VAL A 91 -8.98 3.79 -13.32
C VAL A 91 -8.68 3.49 -11.85
N GLN A 92 -9.09 2.34 -11.35
CA GLN A 92 -8.87 1.92 -9.97
C GLN A 92 -7.38 1.78 -9.64
N THR A 93 -6.63 1.11 -10.49
CA THR A 93 -5.19 0.92 -10.31
C THR A 93 -4.46 2.25 -10.32
N LYS A 94 -4.79 3.13 -11.26
CA LYS A 94 -4.23 4.47 -11.33
C LYS A 94 -4.52 5.29 -10.06
N GLN A 95 -5.76 5.28 -9.59
CA GLN A 95 -6.16 6.02 -8.39
C GLN A 95 -5.41 5.56 -7.13
N VAL A 96 -5.28 4.24 -6.93
CA VAL A 96 -4.52 3.69 -5.78
C VAL A 96 -3.05 4.09 -5.87
N ALA A 97 -2.44 3.91 -7.04
CA ALA A 97 -1.03 4.20 -7.25
C ALA A 97 -0.70 5.69 -7.05
N GLU A 98 -1.52 6.58 -7.60
CA GLU A 98 -1.35 8.04 -7.44
C GLU A 98 -1.53 8.46 -5.98
N MET A 99 -2.52 7.91 -5.27
CA MET A 99 -2.74 8.20 -3.86
C MET A 99 -1.57 7.72 -3.00
N MET A 100 -1.10 6.50 -3.22
CA MET A 100 0.06 5.97 -2.49
C MET A 100 1.33 6.76 -2.80
N SER A 101 1.56 7.14 -4.04
CA SER A 101 2.69 7.99 -4.45
C SER A 101 2.67 9.34 -3.73
N SER A 102 1.51 9.97 -3.66
CA SER A 102 1.34 11.25 -2.97
C SER A 102 1.54 11.14 -1.46
N LEU A 103 0.94 10.13 -0.82
CA LEU A 103 1.04 9.93 0.63
C LEU A 103 2.44 9.55 1.09
N LEU A 104 3.12 8.71 0.32
CA LEU A 104 4.45 8.21 0.67
C LEU A 104 5.59 9.08 0.13
N GLU A 105 5.25 10.08 -0.69
CA GLU A 105 6.21 11.00 -1.31
C GLU A 105 7.29 10.26 -2.12
N VAL A 106 6.86 9.23 -2.86
CA VAL A 106 7.74 8.45 -3.74
C VAL A 106 7.30 8.57 -5.19
N PRO A 107 8.21 8.52 -6.16
CA PRO A 107 7.87 8.67 -7.57
C PRO A 107 6.99 7.52 -8.06
N LEU A 108 6.04 7.87 -8.94
CA LEU A 108 5.21 6.93 -9.71
C LEU A 108 5.81 6.78 -11.11
N LYS A 109 6.17 5.55 -11.46
CA LYS A 109 6.82 5.21 -12.73
C LYS A 109 5.93 4.31 -13.57
N VAL A 110 5.93 4.54 -14.86
CA VAL A 110 5.25 3.67 -15.83
C VAL A 110 6.23 2.66 -16.40
N SER A 111 5.97 1.38 -16.15
CA SER A 111 6.77 0.27 -16.67
C SER A 111 5.98 -1.03 -16.62
N GLU A 112 6.06 -1.84 -17.67
CA GLU A 112 5.38 -3.14 -17.70
C GLU A 112 6.02 -4.15 -16.74
N ASN A 113 7.26 -3.95 -16.36
CA ASN A 113 8.00 -4.83 -15.45
C ASN A 113 8.69 -4.03 -14.34
N VAL A 114 8.98 -4.73 -13.24
CA VAL A 114 9.90 -4.21 -12.23
C VAL A 114 11.32 -4.28 -12.80
N VAL A 115 11.96 -3.12 -12.89
CA VAL A 115 13.33 -3.02 -13.36
C VAL A 115 14.27 -2.91 -12.15
N PRO A 116 15.18 -3.86 -11.96
CA PRO A 116 16.18 -3.75 -10.90
C PRO A 116 17.05 -2.50 -11.06
N VAL A 117 17.34 -1.84 -9.96
CA VAL A 117 18.15 -0.60 -9.96
C VAL A 117 19.52 -0.75 -9.30
N GLY A 118 19.89 -1.96 -8.94
CA GLY A 118 21.20 -2.27 -8.39
C GLY A 118 21.48 -1.53 -7.07
N GLU A 119 22.68 -0.97 -6.94
CA GLU A 119 23.12 -0.35 -5.68
C GLU A 119 22.22 0.79 -5.20
N GLN A 120 21.60 1.54 -6.09
CA GLN A 120 20.64 2.60 -5.74
C GLN A 120 19.41 2.07 -5.02
N GLY A 121 19.06 0.83 -5.27
CA GLY A 121 17.91 0.14 -4.69
C GLY A 121 18.22 -0.71 -3.45
N VAL A 122 19.48 -0.74 -3.00
CA VAL A 122 19.89 -1.56 -1.85
C VAL A 122 18.99 -1.24 -0.64
N ASN A 123 18.44 -2.29 -0.03
CA ASN A 123 17.57 -2.22 1.14
C ASN A 123 16.25 -1.46 0.95
N ARG A 124 15.84 -1.16 -0.27
CA ARG A 124 14.54 -0.55 -0.58
C ARG A 124 13.65 -1.51 -1.36
N ALA A 125 12.35 -1.25 -1.29
CA ALA A 125 11.35 -1.97 -2.08
C ALA A 125 10.82 -1.12 -3.25
N ILE A 126 10.34 -1.80 -4.28
CA ILE A 126 9.50 -1.25 -5.34
C ILE A 126 8.10 -1.78 -5.11
N MET A 127 7.12 -0.90 -5.03
CA MET A 127 5.70 -1.23 -4.95
C MET A 127 5.11 -1.27 -6.36
N ARG A 128 4.38 -2.32 -6.69
CA ARG A 128 3.79 -2.50 -8.02
C ARG A 128 2.31 -2.78 -7.91
N PHE A 129 1.52 -2.12 -8.76
CA PHE A 129 0.10 -2.38 -8.96
C PHE A 129 -0.14 -2.89 -10.37
N VAL A 130 -0.84 -4.00 -10.50
CA VAL A 130 -1.16 -4.64 -11.78
C VAL A 130 -2.63 -4.98 -11.83
N ASP A 131 -3.28 -4.67 -12.96
CA ASP A 131 -4.66 -5.06 -13.21
C ASP A 131 -4.80 -6.57 -13.31
N LEU A 132 -5.87 -7.07 -12.75
CA LEU A 132 -6.35 -8.44 -12.91
C LEU A 132 -7.73 -8.43 -13.59
N PRO A 133 -8.18 -9.56 -14.18
CA PRO A 133 -9.51 -9.65 -14.77
C PRO A 133 -10.62 -9.25 -13.79
N GLN A 134 -11.75 -8.77 -14.33
CA GLN A 134 -12.96 -8.41 -13.57
C GLN A 134 -12.79 -7.24 -12.60
N GLY A 135 -11.99 -6.24 -12.95
CA GLY A 135 -11.80 -5.04 -12.14
C GLY A 135 -11.00 -5.25 -10.85
N ARG A 136 -10.35 -6.40 -10.71
CA ARG A 136 -9.45 -6.71 -9.61
C ARG A 136 -8.06 -6.14 -9.89
N LEU A 137 -7.25 -6.03 -8.85
CA LEU A 137 -5.84 -5.69 -8.98
C LEU A 137 -5.00 -6.49 -7.99
N ILE A 138 -3.71 -6.60 -8.28
CA ILE A 138 -2.73 -7.16 -7.38
C ILE A 138 -1.71 -6.09 -7.01
N TRP A 139 -1.39 -6.02 -5.75
CA TRP A 139 -0.42 -5.12 -5.16
C TRP A 139 0.74 -5.95 -4.62
N THR A 140 1.92 -5.77 -5.18
CA THR A 140 3.12 -6.53 -4.84
C THR A 140 4.26 -5.61 -4.40
N HIS A 141 5.23 -6.19 -3.74
CA HIS A 141 6.45 -5.50 -3.33
C HIS A 141 7.66 -6.32 -3.79
N HIS A 142 8.62 -5.65 -4.37
CA HIS A 142 9.84 -6.24 -4.92
C HIS A 142 11.07 -5.59 -4.31
N HIS A 143 12.13 -6.36 -4.15
CA HIS A 143 13.43 -5.82 -3.77
C HIS A 143 13.98 -4.97 -4.90
N ALA A 144 14.31 -3.72 -4.63
CA ALA A 144 14.74 -2.79 -5.67
C ALA A 144 16.10 -3.16 -6.28
N TYR A 145 16.95 -3.86 -5.52
CA TYR A 145 18.26 -4.28 -5.99
C TYR A 145 18.19 -5.30 -7.15
N ASP A 146 17.41 -6.36 -6.99
CA ASP A 146 17.35 -7.51 -7.90
C ASP A 146 15.97 -7.76 -8.54
N GLY A 147 14.93 -7.03 -8.13
CA GLY A 147 13.58 -7.17 -8.63
C GLY A 147 12.79 -8.36 -8.08
N VAL A 148 13.36 -9.14 -7.17
CA VAL A 148 12.71 -10.32 -6.59
C VAL A 148 11.54 -9.91 -5.71
N GLU A 149 10.40 -10.60 -5.84
CA GLU A 149 9.24 -10.34 -5.00
C GLU A 149 9.51 -10.72 -3.53
N ILE A 150 9.23 -9.78 -2.64
CA ILE A 150 9.51 -9.92 -1.21
C ILE A 150 8.23 -9.89 -0.34
N GLY A 151 7.08 -9.51 -0.91
CA GLY A 151 5.83 -9.33 -0.19
C GLY A 151 5.79 -8.07 0.71
N PRO A 152 4.64 -7.80 1.29
CA PRO A 152 3.40 -8.57 1.16
C PRO A 152 2.84 -8.52 -0.26
N ARG A 153 2.06 -9.55 -0.62
CA ARG A 153 1.24 -9.59 -1.84
C ARG A 153 -0.21 -9.46 -1.45
N ILE A 154 -0.88 -8.48 -2.02
CA ILE A 154 -2.27 -8.15 -1.69
C ILE A 154 -3.10 -8.25 -2.96
N ARG A 155 -4.10 -9.14 -2.96
CA ARG A 155 -5.10 -9.22 -4.03
C ARG A 155 -6.32 -8.41 -3.62
N VAL A 156 -6.73 -7.49 -4.49
CA VAL A 156 -7.82 -6.56 -4.25
C VAL A 156 -8.97 -6.90 -5.19
N LEU A 157 -10.16 -7.12 -4.62
CA LEU A 157 -11.40 -7.38 -5.37
C LEU A 157 -11.95 -6.13 -6.02
N SER A 158 -11.95 -5.02 -5.28
CA SER A 158 -12.48 -3.76 -5.76
C SER A 158 -11.87 -2.59 -5.00
N VAL A 159 -11.83 -1.44 -5.66
CA VAL A 159 -11.39 -0.17 -5.06
C VAL A 159 -12.51 0.84 -5.21
N ARG A 160 -12.79 1.56 -4.14
CA ARG A 160 -13.71 2.68 -4.11
C ARG A 160 -12.98 3.92 -3.60
N ARG A 161 -12.88 4.93 -4.44
CA ARG A 161 -12.44 6.26 -4.01
C ARG A 161 -13.65 7.02 -3.52
N LEU A 162 -13.58 7.51 -2.30
CA LEU A 162 -14.59 8.38 -1.72
C LEU A 162 -14.15 9.81 -1.96
N VAL A 163 -14.75 10.47 -2.95
CA VAL A 163 -14.57 11.89 -3.19
C VAL A 163 -15.38 12.61 -2.13
N SER A 164 -14.75 13.47 -1.33
CA SER A 164 -15.49 14.50 -0.59
C SER A 164 -16.19 15.36 -1.63
N ASN A 165 -17.51 15.34 -1.67
CA ASN A 165 -18.25 16.38 -2.39
C ASN A 165 -17.96 17.69 -1.65
N GLU A 166 -16.97 18.42 -2.12
CA GLU A 166 -16.91 19.85 -1.83
C GLU A 166 -18.10 20.50 -2.54
N SER A 167 -19.09 20.80 -1.76
CA SER A 167 -20.20 21.67 -2.15
C SER A 167 -19.72 23.11 -2.15
#